data_999c9d255c59a2629ce3741896daaf76
#
_entry.id   999c9d255c59a2629ce3741896daaf76
#
_cell.length_a   1.000
_cell.length_b   1.000
_cell.length_c   1.000
_cell.angle_alpha   90.00
_cell.angle_beta   90.00
_cell.angle_gamma   90.00
#
_symmetry.space_group_name_H-M   'P 1'
#
loop_
_entity.id
_entity.type
_entity.pdbx_description
1 polymer ?
#
loop_
_entity_poly.entity_id
_entity_poly.type
_entity_poly.pdbx_seq_one_letter_code
_entity_poly.pdbx_strand_id
1 'polypeptide(L)'
;MAAKRKNLSLYLTLACFLGLIAIFIVDGYMGIYDTVYVTGGEYEQKIEADFWMRADYPWSTGVNPGEKVFFRYEVDNRLFSGYTADVEVSVWHGQEKIRDLVLQQILVAAFDKGQLEWVIDTTELLPSGIPPEQSYEFTVIIKRGEIERKIIVYVNPATYTSKPVPVPSR
;
A
#
# COMPACT_ATOMS: atom_id res chain seq x y z
N MET A 1 -5.48 -45.57 -39.53
CA MET A 1 -5.36 -44.08 -39.59
C MET A 1 -6.21 -43.34 -38.53
N ALA A 2 -7.31 -43.87 -38.03
CA ALA A 2 -8.19 -43.21 -37.05
C ALA A 2 -7.59 -42.97 -35.65
N ALA A 3 -6.77 -43.87 -35.13
CA ALA A 3 -6.15 -43.75 -33.82
C ALA A 3 -5.16 -42.58 -33.73
N LYS A 4 -4.41 -42.32 -34.82
CA LYS A 4 -3.43 -41.21 -34.85
C LYS A 4 -4.09 -39.84 -34.84
N ARG A 5 -5.32 -39.70 -35.39
CA ARG A 5 -6.09 -38.45 -35.34
C ARG A 5 -6.70 -38.18 -33.99
N LYS A 6 -7.12 -39.21 -33.22
CA LYS A 6 -7.66 -39.04 -31.86
C LYS A 6 -6.60 -38.51 -30.88
N ASN A 7 -5.37 -39.01 -31.00
CA ASN A 7 -4.26 -38.55 -30.13
C ASN A 7 -3.89 -37.10 -30.47
N LEU A 8 -3.88 -36.68 -31.72
CA LEU A 8 -3.58 -35.30 -32.11
C LEU A 8 -4.59 -34.30 -31.51
N SER A 9 -5.88 -34.65 -31.59
CA SER A 9 -6.95 -33.81 -31.01
C SER A 9 -6.76 -33.67 -29.48
N LEU A 10 -6.45 -34.77 -28.79
CA LEU A 10 -6.20 -34.76 -27.36
C LEU A 10 -5.01 -33.87 -26.98
N TYR A 11 -3.88 -33.95 -27.71
CA TYR A 11 -2.71 -33.12 -27.49
C TYR A 11 -2.99 -31.63 -27.74
N LEU A 12 -3.77 -31.31 -28.77
CA LEU A 12 -4.16 -29.94 -29.06
C LEU A 12 -5.06 -29.37 -27.96
N THR A 13 -6.03 -30.13 -27.48
CA THR A 13 -6.88 -29.72 -26.36
C THR A 13 -6.08 -29.50 -25.10
N LEU A 14 -5.15 -30.38 -24.77
CA LEU A 14 -4.30 -30.27 -23.62
C LEU A 14 -3.37 -29.05 -23.72
N ALA A 15 -2.79 -28.79 -24.89
CA ALA A 15 -1.95 -27.62 -25.15
C ALA A 15 -2.72 -26.29 -25.00
N CYS A 16 -3.97 -26.26 -25.54
CA CYS A 16 -4.85 -25.10 -25.37
C CYS A 16 -5.20 -24.87 -23.89
N PHE A 17 -5.49 -25.92 -23.14
CA PHE A 17 -5.84 -25.85 -21.74
C PHE A 17 -4.65 -25.38 -20.89
N LEU A 18 -3.45 -25.91 -21.14
CA LEU A 18 -2.21 -25.46 -20.48
C LEU A 18 -1.87 -24.01 -20.84
N GLY A 19 -2.12 -23.61 -22.10
CA GLY A 19 -1.95 -22.23 -22.53
C GLY A 19 -2.89 -21.26 -21.81
N LEU A 20 -4.16 -21.64 -21.64
CA LEU A 20 -5.12 -20.85 -20.86
C LEU A 20 -4.70 -20.73 -19.39
N ILE A 21 -4.27 -21.82 -18.76
CA ILE A 21 -3.77 -21.79 -17.38
C ILE A 21 -2.55 -20.86 -17.28
N ALA A 22 -1.61 -20.94 -18.22
CA ALA A 22 -0.44 -20.07 -18.23
C ALA A 22 -0.82 -18.59 -18.36
N ILE A 23 -1.80 -18.27 -19.25
CA ILE A 23 -2.33 -16.91 -19.38
C ILE A 23 -2.96 -16.43 -18.06
N PHE A 24 -3.78 -17.26 -17.41
CA PHE A 24 -4.40 -16.93 -16.14
C PHE A 24 -3.36 -16.69 -15.02
N ILE A 25 -2.32 -17.51 -14.96
CA ILE A 25 -1.24 -17.34 -13.98
C ILE A 25 -0.45 -16.06 -14.26
N VAL A 26 -0.13 -15.80 -15.53
CA VAL A 26 0.60 -14.59 -15.93
C VAL A 26 -0.23 -13.34 -15.64
N ASP A 27 -1.51 -13.32 -16.03
CA ASP A 27 -2.41 -12.20 -15.83
C ASP A 27 -2.66 -11.90 -14.35
N GLY A 28 -2.75 -12.93 -13.51
CA GLY A 28 -2.93 -12.80 -12.06
C GLY A 28 -1.66 -12.48 -11.27
N TYR A 29 -0.47 -12.72 -11.83
CA TYR A 29 0.81 -12.48 -11.14
C TYR A 29 1.55 -11.25 -11.65
N MET A 30 1.38 -10.91 -12.92
CA MET A 30 2.07 -9.78 -13.56
C MET A 30 1.36 -8.48 -13.23
N GLY A 31 2.12 -7.45 -12.88
CA GLY A 31 1.55 -6.14 -12.56
C GLY A 31 2.49 -5.27 -11.74
N ILE A 32 1.96 -4.12 -11.34
CA ILE A 32 2.62 -3.21 -10.40
C ILE A 32 1.81 -3.25 -9.10
N TYR A 33 2.44 -3.63 -8.02
CA TYR A 33 1.83 -3.77 -6.71
C TYR A 33 2.39 -2.73 -5.76
N ASP A 34 1.53 -2.21 -4.90
CA ASP A 34 1.88 -1.21 -3.91
C ASP A 34 1.73 -1.79 -2.51
N THR A 35 2.72 -1.55 -1.67
CA THR A 35 2.65 -1.88 -0.24
C THR A 35 3.04 -0.66 0.56
N VAL A 36 2.24 -0.33 1.57
CA VAL A 36 2.54 0.74 2.51
C VAL A 36 2.80 0.13 3.88
N TYR A 37 3.92 0.48 4.47
CA TYR A 37 4.25 0.15 5.84
C TYR A 37 4.14 1.42 6.67
N VAL A 38 3.45 1.33 7.79
CA VAL A 38 3.30 2.43 8.73
C VAL A 38 3.76 1.96 10.09
N THR A 39 4.70 2.67 10.67
CA THR A 39 5.19 2.41 12.04
C THR A 39 4.96 3.66 12.85
N GLY A 40 4.08 3.58 13.82
CA GLY A 40 3.80 4.66 14.75
C GLY A 40 3.57 4.08 16.14
N GLY A 41 4.11 4.72 17.18
CA GLY A 41 4.05 4.18 18.52
C GLY A 41 4.88 2.90 18.66
N GLU A 42 4.34 1.89 19.35
CA GLU A 42 5.03 0.64 19.65
C GLU A 42 4.90 -0.45 18.57
N TYR A 43 4.13 -0.23 17.49
CA TYR A 43 3.76 -1.30 16.56
C TYR A 43 3.94 -0.89 15.09
N GLU A 44 4.65 -1.75 14.36
CA GLU A 44 4.68 -1.69 12.89
C GLU A 44 3.39 -2.27 12.32
N GLN A 45 2.68 -1.49 11.53
CA GLN A 45 1.51 -1.94 10.79
C GLN A 45 1.86 -2.04 9.31
N LYS A 46 1.75 -3.24 8.76
CA LYS A 46 1.87 -3.46 7.33
C LYS A 46 0.50 -3.31 6.68
N ILE A 47 0.38 -2.35 5.79
CA ILE A 47 -0.81 -2.15 4.96
C ILE A 47 -0.50 -2.66 3.57
N GLU A 48 -0.90 -3.88 3.27
CA GLU A 48 -0.80 -4.42 1.91
C GLU A 48 -2.01 -3.94 1.10
N ALA A 49 -1.72 -3.16 0.07
CA ALA A 49 -2.72 -2.84 -0.95
C ALA A 49 -2.57 -3.86 -2.08
N ASP A 50 -3.25 -4.99 -1.95
CA ASP A 50 -3.32 -5.96 -3.02
C ASP A 50 -4.27 -5.49 -4.11
N PHE A 51 -3.99 -5.87 -5.37
CA PHE A 51 -4.80 -5.55 -6.55
C PHE A 51 -6.28 -5.94 -6.41
N TRP A 52 -6.59 -6.91 -5.55
CA TRP A 52 -7.94 -7.43 -5.27
C TRP A 52 -8.69 -6.69 -4.15
N MET A 53 -8.01 -5.93 -3.32
CA MET A 53 -8.67 -5.09 -2.33
C MET A 53 -9.01 -3.75 -2.97
N ARG A 54 -10.28 -3.55 -3.28
CA ARG A 54 -10.82 -2.23 -3.58
C ARG A 54 -10.44 -1.30 -2.44
N ALA A 55 -9.61 -0.32 -2.75
CA ALA A 55 -9.04 0.62 -1.79
C ALA A 55 -10.05 1.69 -1.31
N ASP A 56 -11.32 1.31 -1.17
CA ASP A 56 -12.40 2.22 -0.79
C ASP A 56 -12.43 2.49 0.73
N TYR A 57 -11.61 1.77 1.50
CA TYR A 57 -11.52 1.97 2.95
C TYR A 57 -10.18 2.60 3.32
N PRO A 58 -10.18 3.76 3.96
CA PRO A 58 -8.97 4.34 4.50
C PRO A 58 -8.43 3.45 5.62
N TRP A 59 -7.14 3.19 5.60
CA TRP A 59 -6.45 2.53 6.69
C TRP A 59 -6.22 3.54 7.82
N SER A 60 -6.16 3.07 9.06
CA SER A 60 -5.96 3.95 10.20
C SER A 60 -4.91 3.41 11.16
N THR A 61 -4.16 4.32 11.75
CA THR A 61 -3.23 4.06 12.85
C THR A 61 -3.41 5.09 13.95
N GLY A 62 -3.06 4.74 15.17
CA GLY A 62 -3.13 5.64 16.33
C GLY A 62 -1.72 5.89 16.90
N VAL A 63 -1.42 7.13 17.22
CA VAL A 63 -0.15 7.55 17.82
C VAL A 63 -0.40 8.57 18.95
N ASN A 64 0.59 8.74 19.83
CA ASN A 64 0.54 9.79 20.83
C ASN A 64 1.03 11.14 20.27
N PRO A 65 0.60 12.28 20.84
CA PRO A 65 1.16 13.57 20.49
C PRO A 65 2.68 13.61 20.71
N GLY A 66 3.40 14.14 19.73
CA GLY A 66 4.86 14.21 19.76
C GLY A 66 5.58 12.95 19.28
N GLU A 67 4.86 11.88 18.99
CA GLU A 67 5.44 10.71 18.34
C GLU A 67 5.67 10.93 16.85
N LYS A 68 6.66 10.24 16.33
CA LYS A 68 6.95 10.22 14.90
C LYS A 68 6.28 9.02 14.25
N VAL A 69 5.68 9.25 13.10
CA VAL A 69 5.10 8.21 12.25
C VAL A 69 6.02 8.00 11.07
N PHE A 70 6.51 6.78 10.93
CA PHE A 70 7.38 6.38 9.83
C PHE A 70 6.54 5.69 8.76
N PHE A 71 6.78 6.07 7.53
CA PHE A 71 6.13 5.49 6.36
C PHE A 71 7.20 4.93 5.43
N ARG A 72 6.94 3.75 4.89
CA ARG A 72 7.67 3.17 3.78
C ARG A 72 6.65 2.73 2.72
N TYR A 73 6.79 3.27 1.53
CA TYR A 73 6.00 2.90 0.37
C TYR A 73 6.88 2.07 -0.57
N GLU A 74 6.43 0.88 -0.90
CA GLU A 74 7.12 -0.06 -1.76
C GLU A 74 6.31 -0.27 -3.05
N VAL A 75 6.99 -0.19 -4.18
CA VAL A 75 6.46 -0.52 -5.50
C VAL A 75 7.15 -1.80 -5.96
N ASP A 76 6.38 -2.89 -6.11
CA ASP A 76 6.84 -4.18 -6.62
C ASP A 76 6.49 -4.27 -8.12
N ASN A 77 7.49 -4.18 -8.97
CA ASN A 77 7.34 -4.27 -10.42
C ASN A 77 7.50 -5.71 -10.88
N ARG A 78 6.41 -6.39 -11.17
CA ARG A 78 6.39 -7.75 -11.71
C ARG A 78 6.23 -7.79 -13.23
N LEU A 79 6.57 -6.72 -13.93
CA LEU A 79 6.57 -6.66 -15.40
C LEU A 79 7.94 -7.03 -15.96
N PHE A 80 7.95 -7.43 -17.23
CA PHE A 80 9.19 -7.72 -17.99
C PHE A 80 9.97 -6.46 -18.39
N SER A 81 9.45 -5.28 -18.10
CA SER A 81 10.08 -3.99 -18.41
C SER A 81 10.25 -3.16 -17.14
N GLY A 82 11.20 -2.24 -17.17
CA GLY A 82 11.32 -1.24 -16.12
C GLY A 82 10.06 -0.37 -16.04
N TYR A 83 9.76 0.10 -14.84
CA TYR A 83 8.62 0.95 -14.53
C TYR A 83 9.09 2.20 -13.81
N THR A 84 8.54 3.34 -14.20
CA THR A 84 8.78 4.61 -13.50
C THR A 84 7.51 5.00 -12.76
N ALA A 85 7.63 5.16 -11.46
CA ALA A 85 6.54 5.56 -10.58
C ALA A 85 6.73 7.03 -10.16
N ASP A 86 5.82 7.91 -10.54
CA ASP A 86 5.73 9.26 -9.97
C ASP A 86 4.88 9.14 -8.69
N VAL A 87 5.51 9.39 -7.55
CA VAL A 87 4.89 9.26 -6.24
C VAL A 87 4.75 10.62 -5.60
N GLU A 88 3.50 10.96 -5.26
CA GLU A 88 3.16 12.18 -4.54
C GLU A 88 2.61 11.80 -3.17
N VAL A 89 3.11 12.44 -2.12
CA VAL A 89 2.62 12.24 -0.76
C VAL A 89 2.23 13.59 -0.18
N SER A 90 0.99 13.69 0.29
CA SER A 90 0.45 14.91 0.90
C SER A 90 -0.28 14.61 2.21
N VAL A 91 -0.35 15.60 3.08
CA VAL A 91 -1.03 15.54 4.37
C VAL A 91 -2.20 16.48 4.37
N TRP A 92 -3.32 15.98 4.89
CA TRP A 92 -4.61 16.67 4.90
C TRP A 92 -5.23 16.62 6.30
N HIS A 93 -5.94 17.69 6.67
CA HIS A 93 -6.84 17.71 7.81
C HIS A 93 -8.26 18.00 7.30
N GLY A 94 -9.15 17.01 7.38
CA GLY A 94 -10.45 17.10 6.72
C GLY A 94 -10.31 17.30 5.21
N GLN A 95 -10.76 18.44 4.72
CA GLN A 95 -10.66 18.82 3.30
C GLN A 95 -9.51 19.80 3.00
N GLU A 96 -8.78 20.22 4.01
CA GLU A 96 -7.70 21.17 3.87
C GLU A 96 -6.36 20.42 3.72
N LYS A 97 -5.63 20.76 2.65
CA LYS A 97 -4.28 20.26 2.43
C LYS A 97 -3.31 21.03 3.30
N ILE A 98 -2.66 20.35 4.24
CA ILE A 98 -1.68 20.95 5.13
C ILE A 98 -0.36 21.19 4.40
N ARG A 99 0.18 20.13 3.76
CA ARG A 99 1.42 20.25 2.97
C ARG A 99 1.65 19.05 2.05
N ASP A 100 2.55 19.24 1.09
CA ASP A 100 3.17 18.16 0.33
C ASP A 100 4.43 17.69 1.09
N LEU A 101 4.58 16.38 1.25
CA LEU A 101 5.74 15.77 1.92
C LEU A 101 6.77 15.29 0.92
N VAL A 102 6.29 14.64 -0.14
CA VAL A 102 7.13 13.98 -1.12
C VAL A 102 6.54 14.23 -2.51
N LEU A 103 7.42 14.56 -3.42
CA LEU A 103 7.17 14.52 -4.87
C LEU A 103 8.42 13.91 -5.49
N GLN A 104 8.38 12.61 -5.76
CA GLN A 104 9.56 11.87 -6.20
C GLN A 104 9.21 10.82 -7.24
N GLN A 105 10.14 10.67 -8.19
CA GLN A 105 10.10 9.60 -9.17
C GLN A 105 10.94 8.41 -8.68
N ILE A 106 10.35 7.22 -8.72
CA ILE A 106 11.03 5.96 -8.41
C ILE A 106 11.18 5.17 -9.70
N LEU A 107 12.40 4.83 -10.07
CA LEU A 107 12.69 3.92 -11.17
C LEU A 107 12.85 2.50 -10.62
N VAL A 108 12.00 1.58 -11.08
CA VAL A 108 12.00 0.18 -10.65
C VAL A 108 12.31 -0.71 -11.85
N ALA A 109 13.37 -1.49 -11.75
CA ALA A 109 13.74 -2.44 -12.80
C ALA A 109 12.68 -3.54 -12.98
N ALA A 110 12.76 -4.31 -14.06
CA ALA A 110 11.92 -5.46 -14.28
C ALA A 110 12.11 -6.50 -13.14
N PHE A 111 11.02 -7.00 -12.58
CA PHE A 111 11.00 -7.96 -11.46
C PHE A 111 11.77 -7.49 -10.21
N ASP A 112 11.75 -6.18 -9.96
CA ASP A 112 12.44 -5.57 -8.83
C ASP A 112 11.49 -4.70 -8.00
N LYS A 113 11.97 -4.19 -6.87
CA LYS A 113 11.23 -3.33 -5.95
C LYS A 113 11.91 -1.98 -5.79
N GLY A 114 11.10 -0.94 -5.82
CA GLY A 114 11.49 0.41 -5.44
C GLY A 114 10.85 0.81 -4.14
N GLN A 115 11.52 1.61 -3.34
CA GLN A 115 10.97 2.07 -2.06
C GLN A 115 11.19 3.56 -1.85
N LEU A 116 10.30 4.15 -1.07
CA LEU A 116 10.34 5.53 -0.62
C LEU A 116 10.00 5.58 0.86
N GLU A 117 10.78 6.31 1.63
CA GLU A 117 10.58 6.44 3.07
C GLU A 117 10.45 7.91 3.46
N TRP A 118 9.56 8.18 4.41
CA TRP A 118 9.43 9.52 5.02
C TRP A 118 8.93 9.40 6.46
N VAL A 119 9.11 10.48 7.19
CA VAL A 119 8.70 10.58 8.59
C VAL A 119 7.80 11.79 8.77
N ILE A 120 6.76 11.62 9.55
CA ILE A 120 5.88 12.70 9.98
C ILE A 120 6.05 12.89 11.48
N ASP A 121 6.42 14.09 11.89
CA ASP A 121 6.37 14.49 13.30
C ASP A 121 4.96 15.04 13.59
N THR A 122 4.25 14.41 14.50
CA THR A 122 2.86 14.78 14.80
C THR A 122 2.74 16.17 15.41
N THR A 123 3.80 16.68 16.02
CA THR A 123 3.80 18.06 16.58
C THR A 123 3.79 19.13 15.49
N GLU A 124 4.39 18.83 14.33
CA GLU A 124 4.43 19.76 13.19
C GLU A 124 3.10 19.84 12.43
N LEU A 125 2.19 18.90 12.68
CA LEU A 125 0.91 18.78 11.99
C LEU A 125 -0.29 19.14 12.88
N LEU A 126 -0.04 19.66 14.07
CA LEU A 126 -1.12 20.08 14.95
C LEU A 126 -1.97 21.17 14.27
N PRO A 127 -3.26 20.90 14.00
CA PRO A 127 -4.12 21.88 13.36
C PRO A 127 -4.26 23.14 14.19
N SER A 128 -4.34 24.29 13.54
CA SER A 128 -4.50 25.59 14.22
C SER A 128 -5.75 25.60 15.10
N GLY A 129 -5.59 26.01 16.35
CA GLY A 129 -6.70 26.14 17.29
C GLY A 129 -7.08 24.85 18.03
N ILE A 130 -6.41 23.73 17.78
CA ILE A 130 -6.59 22.50 18.55
C ILE A 130 -5.58 22.49 19.68
N PRO A 131 -6.03 22.39 20.97
CA PRO A 131 -5.13 22.22 22.10
C PRO A 131 -4.34 20.90 21.99
N PRO A 132 -3.07 20.87 22.46
CA PRO A 132 -2.24 19.65 22.40
C PRO A 132 -2.84 18.44 23.12
N GLU A 133 -3.74 18.69 24.07
CA GLU A 133 -4.42 17.63 24.83
C GLU A 133 -5.64 17.05 24.12
N GLN A 134 -6.07 17.69 23.05
CA GLN A 134 -7.23 17.21 22.28
C GLN A 134 -6.79 16.24 21.20
N SER A 135 -7.55 15.16 21.03
CA SER A 135 -7.37 14.23 19.91
C SER A 135 -7.66 14.94 18.58
N TYR A 136 -6.83 14.62 17.60
CA TYR A 136 -7.04 15.08 16.23
C TYR A 136 -6.65 13.99 15.22
N GLU A 137 -7.06 14.17 14.00
CA GLU A 137 -6.71 13.26 12.91
C GLU A 137 -6.13 14.03 11.72
N PHE A 138 -5.27 13.36 11.00
CA PHE A 138 -4.86 13.80 9.68
C PHE A 138 -4.83 12.62 8.70
N THR A 139 -4.97 12.92 7.43
CA THR A 139 -4.95 11.92 6.38
C THR A 139 -3.68 12.08 5.55
N VAL A 140 -2.92 11.01 5.43
CA VAL A 140 -1.81 10.91 4.50
C VAL A 140 -2.35 10.32 3.20
N ILE A 141 -2.21 11.07 2.11
CA ILE A 141 -2.60 10.64 0.78
C ILE A 141 -1.36 10.35 -0.03
N ILE A 142 -1.23 9.12 -0.50
CA ILE A 142 -0.17 8.65 -1.40
C ILE A 142 -0.78 8.44 -2.77
N LYS A 143 -0.25 9.11 -3.78
CA LYS A 143 -0.68 8.98 -5.18
C LYS A 143 0.43 8.42 -6.04
N ARG A 144 0.08 7.49 -6.92
CA ARG A 144 0.91 6.97 -7.98
C ARG A 144 0.07 6.89 -9.27
N GLY A 145 0.23 7.89 -10.13
CA GLY A 145 -0.67 8.04 -11.28
C GLY A 145 -2.13 8.21 -10.84
N GLU A 146 -3.00 7.32 -11.29
CA GLU A 146 -4.43 7.32 -10.92
C GLU A 146 -4.71 6.58 -9.60
N ILE A 147 -3.73 5.89 -9.05
CA ILE A 147 -3.89 5.13 -7.82
C ILE A 147 -3.71 6.08 -6.63
N GLU A 148 -4.69 6.07 -5.74
CA GLU A 148 -4.68 6.86 -4.51
C GLU A 148 -4.84 5.93 -3.30
N ARG A 149 -4.02 6.14 -2.27
CA ARG A 149 -4.08 5.44 -0.98
C ARG A 149 -4.25 6.46 0.13
N LYS A 150 -5.19 6.20 1.04
CA LYS A 150 -5.49 7.06 2.18
C LYS A 150 -5.18 6.34 3.47
N ILE A 151 -4.41 6.99 4.33
CA ILE A 151 -4.07 6.51 5.66
C ILE A 151 -4.47 7.57 6.65
N ILE A 152 -5.39 7.25 7.55
CA ILE A 152 -5.82 8.14 8.61
C ILE A 152 -4.92 7.90 9.82
N VAL A 153 -4.32 8.96 10.33
CA VAL A 153 -3.51 8.94 11.55
C VAL A 153 -4.28 9.67 12.65
N TYR A 154 -4.67 8.92 13.66
CA TYR A 154 -5.30 9.46 14.86
C TYR A 154 -4.21 9.81 15.88
N VAL A 155 -4.13 11.07 16.26
CA VAL A 155 -3.25 11.52 17.33
C VAL A 155 -4.09 11.67 18.59
N ASN A 156 -3.87 10.78 19.55
CA ASN A 156 -4.64 10.75 20.79
C ASN A 156 -3.72 11.05 21.97
N PRO A 157 -4.07 11.99 22.86
CA PRO A 157 -3.34 12.16 24.12
C PRO A 157 -3.38 10.86 24.92
N ALA A 158 -2.33 10.57 25.65
CA ALA A 158 -1.91 9.32 26.28
C ALA A 158 -2.91 8.61 27.26
N THR A 159 -4.20 8.68 27.01
CA THR A 159 -5.20 7.88 27.74
C THR A 159 -5.51 6.53 27.09
N TYR A 160 -5.02 6.29 25.86
CA TYR A 160 -5.18 5.01 25.19
C TYR A 160 -3.98 4.09 25.45
N THR A 161 -3.94 3.49 26.61
CA THR A 161 -3.22 2.22 26.76
C THR A 161 -4.02 1.15 26.00
N SER A 162 -3.79 1.03 24.71
CA SER A 162 -4.29 -0.10 23.94
C SER A 162 -3.62 -1.36 24.47
N LYS A 163 -4.34 -2.11 25.32
CA LYS A 163 -3.91 -3.47 25.66
C LYS A 163 -3.82 -4.24 24.33
N PRO A 164 -2.70 -4.89 24.04
CA PRO A 164 -2.58 -5.70 22.84
C PRO A 164 -3.72 -6.72 22.82
N VAL A 165 -4.49 -6.76 21.73
CA VAL A 165 -5.45 -7.80 21.48
C VAL A 165 -4.64 -9.09 21.31
N PRO A 166 -4.82 -10.13 22.16
CA PRO A 166 -4.07 -11.36 22.01
C PRO A 166 -4.39 -11.97 20.64
N VAL A 167 -3.35 -12.13 19.81
CA VAL A 167 -3.46 -12.86 18.55
C VAL A 167 -3.73 -14.33 18.93
N PRO A 168 -4.84 -14.93 18.50
CA PRO A 168 -5.09 -16.33 18.76
C PRO A 168 -3.96 -17.15 18.11
N SER A 169 -3.22 -17.90 18.94
CA SER A 169 -2.25 -18.89 18.49
C SER A 169 -2.98 -19.96 17.66
N ARG A 170 -2.60 -20.11 16.40
CA ARG A 170 -2.98 -21.24 15.57
C ARG A 170 -2.08 -22.43 15.84
#